data_6ead806bd36143fbcc230239fd0d5d54
#
_entry.id   6ead806bd36143fbcc230239fd0d5d54
#
_cell.length_a   1.000
_cell.length_b   1.000
_cell.length_c   1.000
_cell.angle_alpha   90.00
_cell.angle_beta   90.00
_cell.angle_gamma   90.00
#
_symmetry.space_group_name_H-M   'P 1'
#
loop_
_entity.id
_entity.type
_entity.pdbx_description
1 polymer ?
#
loop_
_entity_poly.entity_id
_entity_poly.type
_entity_poly.pdbx_seq_one_letter_code
_entity_poly.pdbx_strand_id
1 'polypeptide(L)'
;HGNQELHIEDVNFKIPDSFQSIYSNEKAMRWLSNNNCWESWSWGRADFKYDVKQDRVVFLVKNRISHKIVGAVGRALNKNDFPKWFMYGNKDVPFKCGECSDAVIVEDCPSACAVSNILTGIAIMGTKLKDVQKSHLKPYKNLYICLDRDATTKAYDMAKDLRSSGFENIIVKPLEDDLKYYNTEQIREIFYDRKTND
;
A
#
# COMPACT_ATOMS: atom_id res chain seq x y z
N HIS A 1 3.00 6.16 -26.34
CA HIS A 1 4.13 6.46 -25.45
C HIS A 1 3.98 5.88 -24.03
N GLY A 2 2.74 5.59 -23.54
CA GLY A 2 2.53 5.06 -22.18
C GLY A 2 2.87 3.60 -21.96
N ASN A 3 2.95 2.78 -23.02
CA ASN A 3 3.21 1.34 -22.88
C ASN A 3 4.71 0.97 -22.78
N GLN A 4 5.62 1.85 -23.18
CA GLN A 4 7.05 1.56 -23.13
C GLN A 4 7.67 1.80 -21.76
N GLU A 5 7.19 2.79 -21.02
CA GLU A 5 7.71 3.09 -19.67
C GLU A 5 7.37 2.00 -18.64
N LEU A 6 6.22 1.35 -18.79
CA LEU A 6 5.78 0.28 -17.89
C LEU A 6 6.58 -1.03 -18.05
N HIS A 7 7.18 -1.26 -19.23
CA HIS A 7 8.04 -2.41 -19.46
C HIS A 7 9.44 -2.28 -18.84
N ILE A 8 9.93 -1.07 -18.64
CA ILE A 8 11.24 -0.80 -18.03
C ILE A 8 11.22 -1.16 -16.53
N GLU A 9 10.07 -1.03 -15.88
CA GLU A 9 9.89 -1.35 -14.45
C GLU A 9 10.07 -2.84 -14.15
N ASP A 10 9.83 -3.72 -15.12
CA ASP A 10 9.88 -5.18 -14.94
C ASP A 10 11.31 -5.77 -15.05
N VAL A 11 12.28 -5.01 -15.56
CA VAL A 11 13.47 -5.58 -16.20
C VAL A 11 14.54 -6.05 -15.22
N ASN A 12 14.56 -5.65 -13.94
CA ASN A 12 15.76 -5.83 -13.12
C ASN A 12 15.57 -6.30 -11.67
N PHE A 13 14.39 -6.78 -11.27
CA PHE A 13 14.24 -7.27 -9.89
C PHE A 13 14.36 -8.80 -9.82
N LYS A 14 15.37 -9.26 -9.10
CA LYS A 14 15.51 -10.66 -8.71
C LYS A 14 15.13 -10.82 -7.25
N ILE A 15 14.20 -11.74 -6.97
CA ILE A 15 13.80 -12.07 -5.60
C ILE A 15 15.03 -12.60 -4.85
N PRO A 16 15.43 -11.99 -3.73
CA PRO A 16 16.57 -12.49 -2.93
C PRO A 16 16.36 -13.93 -2.47
N ASP A 17 17.42 -14.72 -2.49
CA ASP A 17 17.40 -16.11 -2.02
C ASP A 17 17.05 -16.22 -0.52
N SER A 18 17.26 -15.13 0.24
CA SER A 18 16.89 -15.04 1.66
C SER A 18 15.39 -14.92 1.93
N PHE A 19 14.58 -14.70 0.89
CA PHE A 19 13.13 -14.68 1.02
C PHE A 19 12.59 -16.09 1.10
N GLN A 20 12.00 -16.41 2.24
CA GLN A 20 11.40 -17.71 2.52
C GLN A 20 9.87 -17.60 2.60
N SER A 21 9.19 -18.74 2.56
CA SER A 21 7.76 -18.80 2.79
C SER A 21 7.38 -18.05 4.08
N ILE A 22 6.29 -17.30 4.04
CA ILE A 22 5.77 -16.62 5.23
C ILE A 22 5.42 -17.61 6.36
N TYR A 23 5.05 -18.83 6.01
CA TYR A 23 4.75 -19.88 6.99
C TYR A 23 5.98 -20.39 7.74
N SER A 24 7.20 -20.07 7.28
CA SER A 24 8.44 -20.48 7.92
C SER A 24 8.77 -19.75 9.22
N ASN A 25 8.09 -18.63 9.49
CA ASN A 25 8.38 -17.81 10.66
C ASN A 25 7.10 -17.39 11.40
N GLU A 26 6.92 -17.95 12.60
CA GLU A 26 5.73 -17.69 13.43
C GLU A 26 5.62 -16.22 13.88
N LYS A 27 6.75 -15.59 14.20
CA LYS A 27 6.79 -14.18 14.61
C LYS A 27 6.33 -13.26 13.48
N ALA A 28 6.72 -13.57 12.24
CA ALA A 28 6.27 -12.83 11.05
C ALA A 28 4.77 -13.00 10.83
N MET A 29 4.24 -14.21 10.92
CA MET A 29 2.80 -14.47 10.81
C MET A 29 1.99 -13.74 11.87
N ARG A 30 2.48 -13.75 13.11
CA ARG A 30 1.84 -13.05 14.24
C ARG A 30 1.83 -11.54 14.01
N TRP A 31 2.93 -10.98 13.51
CA TRP A 31 3.00 -9.57 13.19
C TRP A 31 1.97 -9.18 12.12
N LEU A 32 1.85 -9.97 11.06
CA LEU A 32 0.85 -9.74 9.99
C LEU A 32 -0.57 -9.80 10.54
N SER A 33 -0.87 -10.77 11.39
CA SER A 33 -2.18 -10.88 12.02
C SER A 33 -2.49 -9.69 12.93
N ASN A 34 -1.53 -9.27 13.74
CA ASN A 34 -1.68 -8.15 14.68
C ASN A 34 -1.79 -6.79 13.97
N ASN A 35 -1.35 -6.69 12.73
CA ASN A 35 -1.39 -5.46 11.93
C ASN A 35 -2.44 -5.50 10.81
N ASN A 36 -3.43 -6.37 10.94
CA ASN A 36 -4.58 -6.47 10.03
C ASN A 36 -4.20 -6.78 8.56
N CYS A 37 -3.14 -7.57 8.37
CA CYS A 37 -2.65 -7.94 7.04
C CYS A 37 -3.05 -9.35 6.62
N TRP A 38 -3.27 -10.27 7.57
CA TRP A 38 -3.39 -11.69 7.27
C TRP A 38 -4.58 -12.04 6.39
N GLU A 39 -5.69 -11.33 6.53
CA GLU A 39 -6.87 -11.53 5.70
C GLU A 39 -6.58 -11.30 4.21
N SER A 40 -5.79 -10.28 3.88
CA SER A 40 -5.42 -9.99 2.49
C SER A 40 -4.58 -11.11 1.87
N TRP A 41 -3.74 -11.79 2.66
CA TRP A 41 -3.05 -13.01 2.26
C TRP A 41 -4.03 -14.16 2.02
N SER A 42 -4.92 -14.39 2.97
CA SER A 42 -5.89 -15.50 2.91
C SER A 42 -6.81 -15.41 1.69
N TRP A 43 -7.16 -14.21 1.26
CA TRP A 43 -8.00 -13.94 0.09
C TRP A 43 -7.21 -13.70 -1.20
N GLY A 44 -5.90 -13.87 -1.17
CA GLY A 44 -5.04 -13.71 -2.34
C GLY A 44 -4.88 -12.27 -2.85
N ARG A 45 -5.14 -11.27 -2.01
CA ARG A 45 -4.98 -9.86 -2.38
C ARG A 45 -3.57 -9.33 -2.21
N ALA A 46 -2.73 -10.01 -1.42
CA ALA A 46 -1.34 -9.65 -1.17
C ALA A 46 -0.48 -10.90 -1.07
N ASP A 47 0.80 -10.78 -1.45
CA ASP A 47 1.80 -11.82 -1.33
C ASP A 47 2.88 -11.39 -0.32
N PHE A 48 3.14 -12.25 0.65
CA PHE A 48 4.12 -12.02 1.71
C PHE A 48 5.24 -13.05 1.66
N LYS A 49 6.41 -12.64 2.14
CA LYS A 49 7.58 -13.50 2.38
C LYS A 49 8.20 -13.14 3.73
N TYR A 50 9.09 -13.98 4.18
CA TYR A 50 9.96 -13.69 5.31
C TYR A 50 11.40 -13.62 4.83
N ASP A 51 12.09 -12.50 5.10
CA ASP A 51 13.51 -12.36 4.83
C ASP A 51 14.31 -12.82 6.04
N VAL A 52 14.90 -14.01 5.94
CA VAL A 52 15.67 -14.61 7.03
C VAL A 52 16.99 -13.87 7.30
N LYS A 53 17.54 -13.21 6.29
CA LYS A 53 18.80 -12.46 6.42
C LYS A 53 18.64 -11.19 7.22
N GLN A 54 17.52 -10.45 6.98
CA GLN A 54 17.28 -9.17 7.64
C GLN A 54 16.21 -9.23 8.75
N ASP A 55 15.64 -10.41 9.00
CA ASP A 55 14.54 -10.61 9.95
C ASP A 55 13.39 -9.63 9.71
N ARG A 56 12.82 -9.69 8.49
CA ARG A 56 11.75 -8.79 8.04
C ARG A 56 10.57 -9.57 7.48
N VAL A 57 9.36 -9.07 7.78
CA VAL A 57 8.17 -9.38 6.99
C VAL A 57 8.29 -8.66 5.66
N VAL A 58 8.05 -9.35 4.56
CA VAL A 58 8.21 -8.79 3.21
C VAL A 58 6.86 -8.78 2.49
N PHE A 59 6.50 -7.62 1.99
CA PHE A 59 5.35 -7.37 1.13
C PHE A 59 5.85 -7.30 -0.31
N LEU A 60 5.43 -8.22 -1.18
CA LEU A 60 5.87 -8.22 -2.57
C LEU A 60 5.13 -7.13 -3.38
N VAL A 61 5.88 -6.38 -4.16
CA VAL A 61 5.35 -5.32 -5.03
C VAL A 61 5.29 -5.84 -6.45
N LYS A 62 4.11 -5.77 -7.06
CA LYS A 62 3.87 -6.23 -8.43
C LYS A 62 3.58 -5.06 -9.36
N ASN A 63 4.05 -5.18 -10.60
CA ASN A 63 3.59 -4.31 -11.66
C ASN A 63 2.10 -4.55 -11.91
N ARG A 64 1.32 -3.49 -11.98
CA ARG A 64 -0.13 -3.55 -12.14
C ARG A 64 -0.57 -4.24 -13.44
N ILE A 65 0.19 -4.10 -14.51
CA ILE A 65 -0.16 -4.60 -15.85
C ILE A 65 0.39 -6.01 -16.07
N SER A 66 1.69 -6.22 -15.85
CA SER A 66 2.36 -7.51 -16.10
C SER A 66 2.15 -8.53 -14.98
N HIS A 67 1.78 -8.08 -13.79
CA HIS A 67 1.72 -8.86 -12.54
C HIS A 67 3.08 -9.44 -12.10
N LYS A 68 4.17 -9.02 -12.73
CA LYS A 68 5.52 -9.43 -12.32
C LYS A 68 5.93 -8.70 -11.04
N ILE A 69 6.73 -9.39 -10.23
CA ILE A 69 7.30 -8.82 -9.01
C ILE A 69 8.44 -7.89 -9.40
N VAL A 70 8.34 -6.62 -9.04
CA VAL A 70 9.31 -5.57 -9.38
C VAL A 70 10.05 -5.01 -8.18
N GLY A 71 9.64 -5.39 -7.00
CA GLY A 71 10.24 -4.96 -5.76
C GLY A 71 9.56 -5.59 -4.55
N ALA A 72 9.92 -5.11 -3.39
CA ALA A 72 9.31 -5.52 -2.14
C ALA A 72 9.52 -4.46 -1.07
N VAL A 73 8.69 -4.53 -0.03
CA VAL A 73 8.80 -3.68 1.15
C VAL A 73 8.97 -4.57 2.37
N GLY A 74 10.05 -4.37 3.13
CA GLY A 74 10.38 -5.18 4.30
C GLY A 74 10.17 -4.42 5.60
N ARG A 75 9.38 -5.00 6.52
CA ARG A 75 9.18 -4.48 7.87
C ARG A 75 10.07 -5.21 8.85
N ALA A 76 10.88 -4.45 9.60
CA ALA A 76 11.67 -5.00 10.70
C ALA A 76 10.78 -5.59 11.79
N LEU A 77 11.05 -6.84 12.19
CA LEU A 77 10.35 -7.49 13.30
C LEU A 77 10.92 -7.11 14.67
N ASN A 78 12.21 -6.75 14.71
CA ASN A 78 12.86 -6.28 15.92
C ASN A 78 12.79 -4.75 15.98
N LYS A 79 12.35 -4.19 17.13
CA LYS A 79 12.24 -2.75 17.35
C LYS A 79 13.56 -2.01 17.21
N ASN A 80 14.69 -2.70 17.43
CA ASN A 80 16.02 -2.12 17.35
C ASN A 80 16.64 -2.20 15.96
N ASP A 81 16.01 -2.90 15.03
CA ASP A 81 16.50 -2.99 13.66
C ASP A 81 16.10 -1.75 12.87
N PHE A 82 17.06 -1.22 12.14
CA PHE A 82 16.91 0.01 11.38
C PHE A 82 17.33 -0.19 9.91
N PRO A 83 16.65 0.39 8.94
CA PRO A 83 15.40 1.18 9.08
C PRO A 83 14.19 0.31 9.40
N LYS A 84 13.16 0.90 9.96
CA LYS A 84 11.87 0.25 10.26
C LYS A 84 11.26 -0.38 9.01
N TRP A 85 11.28 0.35 7.89
CA TRP A 85 10.86 -0.09 6.58
C TRP A 85 12.03 -0.06 5.61
N PHE A 86 12.23 -1.14 4.86
CA PHE A 86 13.30 -1.28 3.87
C PHE A 86 12.69 -1.59 2.48
N MET A 87 13.14 -0.87 1.46
CA MET A 87 12.68 -1.04 0.09
C MET A 87 13.65 -1.89 -0.70
N TYR A 88 13.14 -2.97 -1.31
CA TYR A 88 13.87 -3.84 -2.24
C TYR A 88 13.44 -3.54 -3.67
N GLY A 89 14.39 -3.51 -4.60
CA GLY A 89 14.09 -3.36 -6.02
C GLY A 89 13.56 -1.96 -6.39
N ASN A 90 12.53 -1.90 -7.22
CA ASN A 90 12.00 -0.63 -7.72
C ASN A 90 11.23 0.11 -6.61
N LYS A 91 11.74 1.27 -6.23
CA LYS A 91 11.17 2.12 -5.16
C LYS A 91 10.06 3.05 -5.66
N ASP A 92 9.83 3.11 -6.95
CA ASP A 92 8.88 4.03 -7.56
C ASP A 92 7.51 3.39 -7.81
N VAL A 93 7.44 2.05 -7.74
CA VAL A 93 6.16 1.34 -7.83
C VAL A 93 5.58 1.18 -6.43
N PRO A 94 4.40 1.74 -6.15
CA PRO A 94 3.78 1.59 -4.83
C PRO A 94 3.27 0.17 -4.61
N PHE A 95 3.23 -0.27 -3.36
CA PHE A 95 2.56 -1.51 -2.97
C PHE A 95 1.04 -1.35 -3.14
N LYS A 96 0.45 -2.26 -3.89
CA LYS A 96 -0.99 -2.29 -4.15
C LYS A 96 -1.63 -3.52 -3.52
N CYS A 97 -2.77 -3.35 -2.86
CA CYS A 97 -3.57 -4.44 -2.31
C CYS A 97 -5.04 -4.25 -2.66
N GLY A 98 -5.64 -5.23 -3.34
CA GLY A 98 -7.03 -5.18 -3.79
C GLY A 98 -7.18 -4.87 -5.29
N GLU A 99 -8.38 -5.14 -5.81
CA GLU A 99 -8.71 -5.00 -7.24
C GLU A 99 -10.03 -4.22 -7.44
N CYS A 100 -10.23 -3.17 -6.66
CA CYS A 100 -11.40 -2.31 -6.76
C CYS A 100 -11.16 -1.13 -7.72
N SER A 101 -12.24 -0.57 -8.26
CA SER A 101 -12.18 0.60 -9.16
C SER A 101 -11.89 1.90 -8.43
N ASP A 102 -12.19 1.97 -7.15
CA ASP A 102 -11.82 3.07 -6.27
C ASP A 102 -10.57 2.70 -5.48
N ALA A 103 -9.68 3.65 -5.30
CA ALA A 103 -8.44 3.43 -4.56
C ALA A 103 -8.23 4.45 -3.45
N VAL A 104 -7.47 4.07 -2.46
CA VAL A 104 -7.03 4.96 -1.39
C VAL A 104 -5.51 4.95 -1.27
N ILE A 105 -4.95 6.15 -1.26
CA ILE A 105 -3.53 6.37 -1.01
C ILE A 105 -3.30 6.39 0.49
N VAL A 106 -2.44 5.52 0.97
CA VAL A 106 -2.09 5.34 2.38
C VAL A 106 -0.58 5.38 2.57
N GLU A 107 -0.12 5.53 3.80
CA GLU A 107 1.32 5.65 4.09
C GLU A 107 2.05 4.32 4.00
N ASP A 108 1.47 3.22 4.49
CA ASP A 108 2.17 1.95 4.65
C ASP A 108 1.38 0.73 4.18
N CYS A 109 2.06 -0.40 4.11
CA CYS A 109 1.48 -1.66 3.63
C CYS A 109 0.35 -2.20 4.51
N PRO A 110 0.40 -2.17 5.84
CA PRO A 110 -0.73 -2.61 6.67
C PRO A 110 -2.01 -1.82 6.42
N SER A 111 -1.92 -0.52 6.24
CA SER A 111 -3.08 0.31 5.91
C SER A 111 -3.68 -0.05 4.55
N ALA A 112 -2.83 -0.35 3.55
CA ALA A 112 -3.28 -0.82 2.24
C ALA A 112 -3.98 -2.18 2.34
N CYS A 113 -3.45 -3.09 3.14
CA CYS A 113 -4.08 -4.40 3.38
C CYS A 113 -5.44 -4.25 4.09
N ALA A 114 -5.52 -3.38 5.08
CA ALA A 114 -6.72 -3.17 5.88
C ALA A 114 -7.93 -2.71 5.05
N VAL A 115 -7.71 -1.87 4.03
CA VAL A 115 -8.79 -1.36 3.18
C VAL A 115 -9.14 -2.29 2.01
N SER A 116 -8.37 -3.31 1.76
CA SER A 116 -8.39 -4.08 0.51
C SER A 116 -9.66 -4.89 0.25
N ASN A 117 -10.53 -5.07 1.24
CA ASN A 117 -11.87 -5.64 1.09
C ASN A 117 -12.84 -4.73 0.33
N ILE A 118 -12.61 -3.42 0.39
CA ILE A 118 -13.58 -2.41 -0.02
C ILE A 118 -13.00 -1.51 -1.10
N LEU A 119 -11.72 -1.21 -1.00
CA LEU A 119 -10.97 -0.32 -1.88
C LEU A 119 -9.67 -0.98 -2.32
N THR A 120 -9.07 -0.47 -3.38
CA THR A 120 -7.67 -0.76 -3.66
C THR A 120 -6.79 0.11 -2.78
N GLY A 121 -6.03 -0.51 -1.89
CA GLY A 121 -5.04 0.19 -1.07
C GLY A 121 -3.74 0.41 -1.84
N ILE A 122 -3.23 1.64 -1.82
CA ILE A 122 -1.96 2.02 -2.46
C ILE A 122 -1.05 2.65 -1.43
N ALA A 123 -0.02 1.93 -1.03
CA ALA A 123 0.95 2.37 -0.03
C ALA A 123 2.13 3.07 -0.70
N ILE A 124 2.30 4.35 -0.41
CA ILE A 124 3.39 5.15 -0.97
C ILE A 124 4.65 5.17 -0.10
N MET A 125 4.59 4.54 1.05
CA MET A 125 5.68 4.42 2.01
C MET A 125 6.23 5.77 2.47
N GLY A 126 5.31 6.66 2.83
CA GLY A 126 5.62 8.00 3.31
C GLY A 126 4.42 8.92 3.17
N THR A 127 4.67 10.21 3.26
CA THR A 127 3.64 11.26 3.20
C THR A 127 3.75 12.15 1.96
N LYS A 128 4.69 11.84 1.08
CA LYS A 128 4.92 12.59 -0.16
C LYS A 128 4.83 11.66 -1.37
N LEU A 129 3.99 12.03 -2.32
CA LEU A 129 3.84 11.33 -3.59
C LEU A 129 4.90 11.83 -4.59
N LYS A 130 5.63 10.89 -5.18
CA LYS A 130 6.57 11.20 -6.27
C LYS A 130 5.83 11.31 -7.59
N ASP A 131 6.30 12.17 -8.49
CA ASP A 131 5.69 12.31 -9.83
C ASP A 131 5.65 11.00 -10.62
N VAL A 132 6.68 10.17 -10.52
CA VAL A 132 6.74 8.85 -11.17
C VAL A 132 5.67 7.88 -10.67
N GLN A 133 5.15 8.07 -9.46
CA GLN A 133 4.09 7.24 -8.88
C GLN A 133 2.70 7.60 -9.43
N LYS A 134 2.51 8.79 -9.98
CA LYS A 134 1.20 9.26 -10.45
C LYS A 134 0.62 8.42 -11.57
N SER A 135 1.45 7.81 -12.41
CA SER A 135 0.99 6.90 -13.47
C SER A 135 0.25 5.68 -12.93
N HIS A 136 0.60 5.22 -11.73
CA HIS A 136 -0.05 4.09 -11.07
C HIS A 136 -1.44 4.43 -10.49
N LEU A 137 -1.79 5.71 -10.44
CA LEU A 137 -3.06 6.20 -9.91
C LEU A 137 -4.13 6.41 -11.00
N LYS A 138 -3.73 6.53 -12.25
CA LYS A 138 -4.61 6.86 -13.39
C LYS A 138 -5.78 5.89 -13.62
N PRO A 139 -5.66 4.56 -13.37
CA PRO A 139 -6.74 3.62 -13.65
C PRO A 139 -7.97 3.77 -12.76
N TYR A 140 -7.86 4.45 -11.63
CA TYR A 140 -8.90 4.47 -10.61
C TYR A 140 -9.92 5.58 -10.86
N LYS A 141 -11.20 5.24 -10.63
CA LYS A 141 -12.32 6.15 -10.82
C LYS A 141 -12.33 7.27 -9.76
N ASN A 142 -12.18 6.88 -8.51
CA ASN A 142 -12.08 7.79 -7.39
C ASN A 142 -10.80 7.49 -6.60
N LEU A 143 -10.10 8.54 -6.20
CA LEU A 143 -8.92 8.45 -5.35
C LEU A 143 -9.19 9.12 -4.01
N TYR A 144 -9.12 8.33 -2.96
CA TYR A 144 -9.09 8.81 -1.60
C TYR A 144 -7.65 8.98 -1.14
N ILE A 145 -7.43 9.97 -0.30
CA ILE A 145 -6.14 10.13 0.40
C ILE A 145 -6.40 10.04 1.89
N CYS A 146 -5.78 9.06 2.52
CA CYS A 146 -6.00 8.72 3.92
C CYS A 146 -4.66 8.44 4.58
N LEU A 147 -3.95 9.49 4.92
CA LEU A 147 -2.67 9.42 5.60
C LEU A 147 -2.87 9.33 7.12
N ASP A 148 -1.81 9.01 7.85
CA ASP A 148 -1.85 8.93 9.31
C ASP A 148 -2.27 10.29 9.91
N ARG A 149 -2.84 10.24 11.10
CA ARG A 149 -3.47 11.37 11.79
C ARG A 149 -2.63 12.65 11.81
N ASP A 150 -1.33 12.54 12.03
CA ASP A 150 -0.40 13.66 12.10
C ASP A 150 0.02 14.23 10.74
N ALA A 151 -0.39 13.58 9.64
CA ALA A 151 -0.07 13.97 8.26
C ALA A 151 -1.25 14.58 7.49
N THR A 152 -2.29 15.05 8.16
CA THR A 152 -3.52 15.57 7.52
C THR A 152 -3.22 16.75 6.59
N THR A 153 -2.38 17.68 6.99
CA THR A 153 -1.97 18.83 6.14
C THR A 153 -1.26 18.34 4.88
N LYS A 154 -0.39 17.34 4.99
CA LYS A 154 0.29 16.72 3.85
C LYS A 154 -0.70 16.01 2.91
N ALA A 155 -1.77 15.42 3.44
CA ALA A 155 -2.82 14.82 2.63
C ALA A 155 -3.54 15.86 1.77
N TYR A 156 -3.87 17.01 2.31
CA TYR A 156 -4.46 18.12 1.54
C TYR A 156 -3.51 18.69 0.50
N ASP A 157 -2.22 18.82 0.82
CA ASP A 157 -1.20 19.24 -0.14
C ASP A 157 -1.06 18.24 -1.29
N MET A 158 -1.10 16.95 -1.00
CA MET A 158 -1.09 15.87 -2.00
C MET A 158 -2.32 15.94 -2.91
N ALA A 159 -3.49 16.19 -2.35
CA ALA A 159 -4.73 16.36 -3.13
C ALA A 159 -4.62 17.53 -4.09
N LYS A 160 -4.09 18.64 -3.65
CA LYS A 160 -3.86 19.83 -4.48
C LYS A 160 -2.89 19.55 -5.61
N ASP A 161 -1.79 18.85 -5.34
CA ASP A 161 -0.81 18.46 -6.35
C ASP A 161 -1.43 17.52 -7.39
N LEU A 162 -2.18 16.51 -6.97
CA LEU A 162 -2.87 15.59 -7.89
C LEU A 162 -3.88 16.32 -8.78
N ARG A 163 -4.67 17.22 -8.22
CA ARG A 163 -5.61 18.04 -9.02
C ARG A 163 -4.88 18.89 -10.04
N SER A 164 -3.75 19.47 -9.69
CA SER A 164 -2.89 20.23 -10.61
C SER A 164 -2.31 19.35 -11.72
N SER A 165 -2.18 18.06 -11.49
CA SER A 165 -1.72 17.06 -12.47
C SER A 165 -2.85 16.46 -13.31
N GLY A 166 -4.09 16.95 -13.18
CA GLY A 166 -5.24 16.54 -13.98
C GLY A 166 -6.13 15.47 -13.38
N PHE A 167 -5.89 15.04 -12.14
CA PHE A 167 -6.79 14.11 -11.43
C PHE A 167 -7.99 14.88 -10.89
N GLU A 168 -9.21 14.44 -11.22
CA GLU A 168 -10.43 15.18 -10.92
C GLU A 168 -11.13 14.70 -9.64
N ASN A 169 -11.18 13.39 -9.40
CA ASN A 169 -11.97 12.78 -8.33
C ASN A 169 -11.09 12.45 -7.13
N ILE A 170 -10.61 13.46 -6.44
CA ILE A 170 -9.73 13.33 -5.27
C ILE A 170 -10.49 13.73 -4.01
N ILE A 171 -10.50 12.83 -3.01
CA ILE A 171 -11.18 13.04 -1.74
C ILE A 171 -10.21 12.75 -0.60
N VAL A 172 -9.98 13.74 0.26
CA VAL A 172 -9.20 13.54 1.50
C VAL A 172 -10.11 13.04 2.60
N LYS A 173 -9.71 11.96 3.27
CA LYS A 173 -10.40 11.40 4.43
C LYS A 173 -9.48 11.46 5.65
N PRO A 174 -9.62 12.47 6.52
CA PRO A 174 -8.90 12.51 7.79
C PRO A 174 -9.33 11.36 8.69
N LEU A 175 -8.40 10.81 9.44
CA LEU A 175 -8.64 9.74 10.40
C LEU A 175 -8.27 10.18 11.82
N GLU A 176 -8.93 9.56 12.79
CA GLU A 176 -8.58 9.68 14.20
C GLU A 176 -7.51 8.68 14.61
N ASP A 177 -7.43 7.55 13.89
CA ASP A 177 -6.50 6.45 14.16
C ASP A 177 -6.01 5.81 12.86
N ASP A 178 -4.98 4.96 12.91
CA ASP A 178 -4.46 4.27 11.74
C ASP A 178 -5.47 3.27 11.19
N LEU A 179 -5.55 3.15 9.86
CA LEU A 179 -6.52 2.27 9.17
C LEU A 179 -6.42 0.81 9.61
N LYS A 180 -5.25 0.33 9.99
CA LYS A 180 -5.05 -1.05 10.47
C LYS A 180 -5.83 -1.38 11.76
N TYR A 181 -6.28 -0.36 12.50
CA TYR A 181 -7.07 -0.54 13.72
C TYR A 181 -8.57 -0.59 13.49
N TYR A 182 -9.02 -0.36 12.25
CA TYR A 182 -10.43 -0.40 11.88
C TYR A 182 -10.81 -1.76 11.28
N ASN A 183 -12.01 -2.26 11.58
CA ASN A 183 -12.58 -3.42 10.91
C ASN A 183 -13.22 -3.03 9.57
N THR A 184 -13.65 -4.03 8.79
CA THR A 184 -14.25 -3.83 7.46
C THR A 184 -15.48 -2.92 7.49
N GLU A 185 -16.36 -3.07 8.47
CA GLU A 185 -17.56 -2.23 8.61
C GLU A 185 -17.21 -0.77 8.90
N GLN A 186 -16.27 -0.53 9.80
CA GLN A 186 -15.79 0.81 10.11
C GLN A 186 -15.14 1.47 8.90
N ILE A 187 -14.35 0.73 8.12
CA ILE A 187 -13.73 1.22 6.87
C ILE A 187 -14.81 1.57 5.84
N ARG A 188 -15.84 0.74 5.70
CA ARG A 188 -16.97 1.03 4.82
C ARG A 188 -17.66 2.34 5.20
N GLU A 189 -17.91 2.55 6.47
CA GLU A 189 -18.50 3.78 7.00
C GLU A 189 -17.65 5.01 6.70
N ILE A 190 -16.31 4.91 6.84
CA ILE A 190 -15.39 6.00 6.57
C ILE A 190 -15.48 6.46 5.11
N PHE A 191 -15.50 5.52 4.15
CA PHE A 191 -15.38 5.85 2.73
C PHE A 191 -16.72 5.96 2.01
N TYR A 192 -17.74 5.23 2.40
CA TYR A 192 -18.99 5.09 1.66
C TYR A 192 -20.25 5.42 2.44
N ASP A 193 -20.17 5.69 3.74
CA ASP A 193 -21.36 6.04 4.48
C ASP A 193 -21.83 7.44 4.08
N ARG A 194 -23.02 7.49 3.47
CA ARG A 194 -23.74 8.73 3.23
C ARG A 194 -24.38 9.10 4.56
N LYS A 195 -23.79 10.02 5.31
CA LYS A 195 -24.59 10.79 6.24
C LYS A 195 -25.69 11.44 5.41
N THR A 196 -26.89 10.92 5.51
CA THR A 196 -28.08 11.61 5.07
C THR A 196 -28.08 12.92 5.86
N ASN A 197 -27.77 14.01 5.17
CA ASN A 197 -28.07 15.33 5.71
C ASN A 197 -29.59 15.46 5.65
N ASP A 198 -30.25 15.10 6.76
CA ASP A 198 -31.60 15.57 7.05
C ASP A 198 -31.52 16.98 7.61
#